data_bc4e7e5b722af2efee5dc8f6e419852f
#
_entry.id   bc4e7e5b722af2efee5dc8f6e419852f
#
_cell.length_a   1.000
_cell.length_b   1.000
_cell.length_c   1.000
_cell.angle_alpha   90.00
_cell.angle_beta   90.00
_cell.angle_gamma   90.00
#
_symmetry.space_group_name_H-M   'P 1'
#
loop_
_entity.id
_entity.type
_entity.pdbx_description
1 polymer ?
#
loop_
_entity_poly.entity_id
_entity_poly.type
_entity_poly.pdbx_seq_one_letter_code
_entity_poly.pdbx_strand_id
1 'polypeptide(L)'
;MSAELPSIPAWEPVPGLYILATPIGNLGDITLRALAVLRSAALVACEDTRVTGKLLKHYGIKARLQRLDDHAPPEVRARVIDEARQGPVVLVSDAGTPLVSDPGYRLVREARAAGVTVTSIPGACAAVSALAIAGLPSDRFLFAGFLPVKDKARGEMLEGLAGVAATLVFYETAPRLVKSLHAIAGLWPEREVAVARELTKLHEECRTGTAAGLAAHYAAHPPRGEIVLLVGPPAEAEAPVQDTDTLLRAALAEAGPGKAAGLVAKATGIDRAVLYARALELKGA
;
A
#
# COMPACT_ATOMS: atom_id res chain seq x y z
N MET A 1 25.14 -7.20 -29.00
CA MET A 1 25.91 -7.22 -27.74
C MET A 1 24.96 -7.67 -26.65
N SER A 2 25.02 -8.94 -26.24
CA SER A 2 24.30 -9.40 -25.06
C SER A 2 25.05 -8.83 -23.85
N ALA A 3 24.46 -7.84 -23.19
CA ALA A 3 24.98 -7.42 -21.89
C ALA A 3 24.90 -8.65 -20.96
N GLU A 4 26.05 -9.14 -20.50
CA GLU A 4 26.06 -10.14 -19.45
C GLU A 4 25.32 -9.56 -18.23
N LEU A 5 24.33 -10.28 -17.75
CA LEU A 5 23.66 -9.91 -16.50
C LEU A 5 24.73 -9.82 -15.41
N PRO A 6 24.70 -8.79 -14.55
CA PRO A 6 25.66 -8.68 -13.46
C PRO A 6 25.65 -9.99 -12.66
N SER A 7 26.86 -10.48 -12.32
CA SER A 7 26.99 -11.69 -11.52
C SER A 7 26.19 -11.52 -10.22
N ILE A 8 25.30 -12.48 -9.94
CA ILE A 8 24.55 -12.49 -8.68
C ILE A 8 25.56 -12.65 -7.57
N PRO A 9 25.68 -11.70 -6.62
CA PRO A 9 26.64 -11.80 -5.54
C PRO A 9 26.47 -13.12 -4.79
N ALA A 10 27.57 -13.79 -4.47
CA ALA A 10 27.52 -14.89 -3.54
C ALA A 10 27.03 -14.35 -2.20
N TRP A 11 25.88 -14.83 -1.74
CA TRP A 11 25.32 -14.48 -0.46
C TRP A 11 24.91 -15.76 0.24
N GLU A 12 25.43 -15.95 1.44
CA GLU A 12 25.13 -17.08 2.28
C GLU A 12 24.10 -16.63 3.34
N PRO A 13 22.81 -16.88 3.11
CA PRO A 13 21.80 -16.51 4.09
C PRO A 13 21.92 -17.40 5.32
N VAL A 14 21.87 -16.77 6.49
CA VAL A 14 21.80 -17.48 7.78
C VAL A 14 20.44 -18.17 7.95
N PRO A 15 20.30 -19.17 8.84
CA PRO A 15 19.02 -19.73 9.19
C PRO A 15 17.98 -18.66 9.55
N GLY A 16 16.77 -18.79 9.03
CA GLY A 16 15.70 -17.83 9.23
C GLY A 16 14.59 -17.91 8.19
N LEU A 17 13.54 -17.12 8.41
CA LEU A 17 12.43 -16.93 7.48
C LEU A 17 12.62 -15.64 6.69
N TYR A 18 12.67 -15.74 5.37
CA TYR A 18 12.86 -14.65 4.44
C TYR A 18 11.56 -14.33 3.70
N ILE A 19 11.00 -13.16 3.92
CA ILE A 19 9.80 -12.65 3.23
C ILE A 19 10.28 -11.98 1.95
N LEU A 20 10.05 -12.59 0.79
CA LEU A 20 10.66 -12.20 -0.47
C LEU A 20 9.61 -11.73 -1.46
N ALA A 21 9.74 -10.48 -1.91
CA ALA A 21 8.88 -9.92 -2.94
C ALA A 21 9.24 -10.50 -4.33
N THR A 22 8.21 -10.92 -5.06
CA THR A 22 8.29 -11.41 -6.44
C THR A 22 7.82 -10.36 -7.43
N PRO A 23 8.12 -10.48 -8.73
CA PRO A 23 7.61 -9.57 -9.76
C PRO A 23 6.09 -9.50 -9.80
N ILE A 24 5.56 -8.32 -10.13
CA ILE A 24 4.11 -8.07 -10.29
C ILE A 24 3.64 -8.10 -11.75
N GLY A 25 4.51 -8.50 -12.67
CA GLY A 25 4.18 -8.59 -14.10
C GLY A 25 5.40 -8.62 -15.01
N ASN A 26 6.49 -7.97 -14.59
CA ASN A 26 7.74 -7.94 -15.33
C ASN A 26 8.82 -8.73 -14.58
N LEU A 27 9.29 -9.80 -15.14
CA LEU A 27 10.33 -10.63 -14.52
C LEU A 27 11.61 -9.84 -14.21
N GLY A 28 11.92 -8.78 -14.98
CA GLY A 28 13.06 -7.90 -14.72
C GLY A 28 13.04 -7.16 -13.38
N ASP A 29 11.89 -7.10 -12.70
CA ASP A 29 11.73 -6.42 -11.42
C ASP A 29 12.19 -7.26 -10.21
N ILE A 30 12.63 -8.49 -10.42
CA ILE A 30 13.23 -9.27 -9.33
C ILE A 30 14.60 -8.71 -8.95
N THR A 31 14.85 -8.61 -7.67
CA THR A 31 16.16 -8.10 -7.21
C THR A 31 17.24 -9.17 -7.27
N LEU A 32 18.49 -8.76 -7.49
CA LEU A 32 19.66 -9.67 -7.44
C LEU A 32 19.75 -10.40 -6.11
N ARG A 33 19.43 -9.70 -4.99
CA ARG A 33 19.41 -10.30 -3.66
C ARG A 33 18.30 -11.34 -3.53
N ALA A 34 17.11 -11.11 -4.11
CA ALA A 34 16.05 -12.12 -4.15
C ALA A 34 16.50 -13.39 -4.86
N LEU A 35 17.18 -13.27 -6.01
CA LEU A 35 17.71 -14.43 -6.73
C LEU A 35 18.79 -15.17 -5.93
N ALA A 36 19.69 -14.44 -5.23
CA ALA A 36 20.69 -15.05 -4.37
C ALA A 36 20.06 -15.86 -3.24
N VAL A 37 19.04 -15.28 -2.56
CA VAL A 37 18.30 -15.95 -1.48
C VAL A 37 17.58 -17.19 -1.98
N LEU A 38 16.85 -17.09 -3.10
CA LEU A 38 16.14 -18.22 -3.69
C LEU A 38 17.06 -19.38 -4.08
N ARG A 39 18.28 -19.09 -4.55
CA ARG A 39 19.29 -20.12 -4.88
C ARG A 39 19.79 -20.87 -3.67
N SER A 40 19.85 -20.22 -2.51
CA SER A 40 20.36 -20.78 -1.26
C SER A 40 19.24 -21.33 -0.37
N ALA A 41 17.96 -21.18 -0.78
CA ALA A 41 16.83 -21.58 0.04
C ALA A 41 16.76 -23.09 0.25
N ALA A 42 16.69 -23.52 1.50
CA ALA A 42 16.41 -24.92 1.86
C ALA A 42 14.95 -25.30 1.51
N LEU A 43 14.05 -24.31 1.61
CA LEU A 43 12.63 -24.45 1.32
C LEU A 43 12.05 -23.10 0.84
N VAL A 44 11.16 -23.16 -0.16
CA VAL A 44 10.33 -22.02 -0.57
C VAL A 44 8.87 -22.34 -0.26
N ALA A 45 8.31 -21.63 0.71
CA ALA A 45 6.88 -21.65 1.00
C ALA A 45 6.16 -20.65 0.08
N CYS A 46 5.07 -21.07 -0.57
CA CYS A 46 4.38 -20.30 -1.59
C CYS A 46 2.89 -20.63 -1.61
N GLU A 47 2.07 -19.71 -2.13
CA GLU A 47 0.62 -19.91 -2.26
C GLU A 47 0.30 -20.94 -3.35
N ASP A 48 0.81 -20.72 -4.57
CA ASP A 48 0.69 -21.67 -5.68
C ASP A 48 2.08 -22.14 -6.17
N THR A 49 2.36 -23.43 -5.94
CA THR A 49 3.62 -24.04 -6.37
C THR A 49 3.84 -24.04 -7.88
N ARG A 50 2.76 -23.92 -8.67
CA ARG A 50 2.82 -23.84 -10.14
C ARG A 50 3.33 -22.47 -10.59
N VAL A 51 2.85 -21.39 -9.95
CA VAL A 51 3.28 -20.01 -10.24
C VAL A 51 4.73 -19.84 -9.83
N THR A 52 5.06 -20.16 -8.59
CA THR A 52 6.43 -20.11 -8.08
C THR A 52 7.38 -21.00 -8.86
N GLY A 53 6.95 -22.22 -9.25
CA GLY A 53 7.75 -23.12 -10.07
C GLY A 53 8.10 -22.55 -11.44
N LYS A 54 7.19 -21.81 -12.08
CA LYS A 54 7.47 -21.10 -13.35
C LYS A 54 8.52 -20.00 -13.14
N LEU A 55 8.40 -19.21 -12.07
CA LEU A 55 9.35 -18.16 -11.71
C LEU A 55 10.75 -18.77 -11.51
N LEU A 56 10.89 -19.79 -10.66
CA LEU A 56 12.16 -20.44 -10.39
C LEU A 56 12.78 -21.06 -11.65
N LYS A 57 11.96 -21.71 -12.50
CA LYS A 57 12.41 -22.28 -13.78
C LYS A 57 12.97 -21.21 -14.70
N HIS A 58 12.32 -20.02 -14.77
CA HIS A 58 12.81 -18.92 -15.60
C HIS A 58 14.23 -18.49 -15.23
N TYR A 59 14.55 -18.45 -13.93
CA TYR A 59 15.87 -18.06 -13.43
C TYR A 59 16.84 -19.23 -13.25
N GLY A 60 16.48 -20.44 -13.68
CA GLY A 60 17.32 -21.64 -13.55
C GLY A 60 17.56 -22.06 -12.10
N ILE A 61 16.64 -21.72 -11.18
CA ILE A 61 16.74 -22.03 -9.76
C ILE A 61 15.98 -23.33 -9.48
N LYS A 62 16.62 -24.22 -8.69
CA LYS A 62 16.02 -25.45 -8.18
C LYS A 62 15.83 -25.30 -6.67
N ALA A 63 14.61 -25.36 -6.18
CA ALA A 63 14.30 -25.32 -4.77
C ALA A 63 13.15 -26.27 -4.43
N ARG A 64 13.08 -26.72 -3.20
CA ARG A 64 11.96 -27.49 -2.67
C ARG A 64 10.81 -26.53 -2.40
N LEU A 65 9.62 -26.82 -2.94
CA LEU A 65 8.42 -26.00 -2.78
C LEU A 65 7.50 -26.63 -1.74
N GLN A 66 6.92 -25.79 -0.88
CA GLN A 66 5.86 -26.13 0.06
C GLN A 66 4.67 -25.19 -0.15
N ARG A 67 3.51 -25.73 -0.48
CA ARG A 67 2.29 -24.92 -0.50
C ARG A 67 1.95 -24.43 0.90
N LEU A 68 1.69 -23.13 1.02
CA LEU A 68 1.29 -22.46 2.24
C LEU A 68 0.36 -21.30 1.90
N ASP A 69 -0.93 -21.50 2.13
CA ASP A 69 -2.00 -20.50 2.02
C ASP A 69 -2.56 -20.16 3.41
N ASP A 70 -3.54 -19.25 3.50
CA ASP A 70 -4.17 -18.86 4.78
C ASP A 70 -4.92 -20.00 5.48
N HIS A 71 -5.25 -21.05 4.74
CA HIS A 71 -5.92 -22.24 5.24
C HIS A 71 -4.96 -23.37 5.61
N ALA A 72 -3.65 -23.14 5.43
CA ALA A 72 -2.64 -24.16 5.74
C ALA A 72 -2.76 -24.63 7.21
N PRO A 73 -2.77 -25.95 7.45
CA PRO A 73 -2.86 -26.49 8.80
C PRO A 73 -1.71 -26.01 9.70
N PRO A 74 -1.92 -25.89 11.02
CA PRO A 74 -0.88 -25.49 11.96
C PRO A 74 0.41 -26.33 11.85
N GLU A 75 0.28 -27.63 11.57
CA GLU A 75 1.40 -28.57 11.43
C GLU A 75 2.29 -28.23 10.24
N VAL A 76 1.72 -27.69 9.15
CA VAL A 76 2.49 -27.25 7.98
C VAL A 76 3.32 -26.02 8.34
N ARG A 77 2.72 -25.04 9.05
CA ARG A 77 3.45 -23.85 9.51
C ARG A 77 4.55 -24.23 10.51
N ALA A 78 4.26 -25.13 11.44
CA ALA A 78 5.25 -25.60 12.41
C ALA A 78 6.48 -26.21 11.70
N ARG A 79 6.27 -27.08 10.69
CA ARG A 79 7.36 -27.65 9.90
C ARG A 79 8.19 -26.57 9.18
N VAL A 80 7.51 -25.58 8.59
CA VAL A 80 8.21 -24.45 7.92
C VAL A 80 9.07 -23.68 8.92
N ILE A 81 8.59 -23.48 10.15
CA ILE A 81 9.32 -22.81 11.22
C ILE A 81 10.52 -23.64 11.69
N ASP A 82 10.35 -24.96 11.84
CA ASP A 82 11.44 -25.85 12.24
C ASP A 82 12.54 -25.92 11.18
N GLU A 83 12.18 -25.92 9.90
CA GLU A 83 13.13 -25.78 8.79
C GLU A 83 13.87 -24.43 8.83
N ALA A 84 13.15 -23.34 9.15
CA ALA A 84 13.75 -22.01 9.22
C ALA A 84 14.75 -21.85 10.39
N ARG A 85 14.68 -22.69 11.42
CA ARG A 85 15.71 -22.77 12.48
C ARG A 85 17.00 -23.41 12.01
N GLN A 86 16.95 -24.26 10.99
CA GLN A 86 18.09 -25.04 10.52
C GLN A 86 18.73 -24.45 9.26
N GLY A 87 17.96 -23.69 8.46
CA GLY A 87 18.42 -23.11 7.21
C GLY A 87 17.54 -21.97 6.71
N PRO A 88 17.90 -21.35 5.57
CA PRO A 88 17.13 -20.27 4.98
C PRO A 88 15.83 -20.82 4.37
N VAL A 89 14.69 -20.37 4.88
CA VAL A 89 13.37 -20.63 4.32
C VAL A 89 12.81 -19.34 3.76
N VAL A 90 12.29 -19.40 2.54
CA VAL A 90 11.72 -18.24 1.84
C VAL A 90 10.20 -18.35 1.80
N LEU A 91 9.49 -17.27 2.12
CA LEU A 91 8.08 -17.10 1.85
C LEU A 91 7.91 -16.17 0.65
N VAL A 92 7.17 -16.61 -0.35
CA VAL A 92 6.77 -15.81 -1.51
C VAL A 92 5.23 -15.86 -1.68
N SER A 93 4.66 -14.78 -2.21
CA SER A 93 3.31 -14.77 -2.80
C SER A 93 3.36 -15.02 -4.31
N ASP A 94 2.21 -15.17 -4.93
CA ASP A 94 2.12 -15.37 -6.38
C ASP A 94 2.62 -14.15 -7.16
N ALA A 95 2.46 -12.93 -6.60
CA ALA A 95 2.97 -11.68 -7.17
C ALA A 95 3.19 -10.62 -6.08
N GLY A 96 4.28 -9.89 -6.16
CA GLY A 96 4.56 -8.75 -5.28
C GLY A 96 5.10 -9.13 -3.91
N THR A 97 4.84 -8.28 -2.92
CA THR A 97 5.31 -8.41 -1.55
C THR A 97 4.34 -9.26 -0.73
N PRO A 98 4.79 -10.41 -0.19
CA PRO A 98 3.93 -11.25 0.66
C PRO A 98 3.33 -10.48 1.84
N LEU A 99 2.21 -10.91 2.37
CA LEU A 99 1.43 -10.31 3.45
C LEU A 99 0.64 -9.03 3.07
N VAL A 100 0.92 -8.43 1.92
CA VAL A 100 0.19 -7.23 1.45
C VAL A 100 -1.03 -7.67 0.61
N SER A 101 -2.14 -7.95 1.28
CA SER A 101 -3.33 -8.65 0.76
C SER A 101 -3.07 -10.10 0.32
N ASP A 102 -2.01 -10.69 0.85
CA ASP A 102 -1.54 -12.04 0.57
C ASP A 102 -1.39 -12.85 1.86
N PRO A 103 -1.37 -14.19 1.78
CA PRO A 103 -1.17 -15.07 2.93
C PRO A 103 0.19 -14.86 3.62
N GLY A 104 0.29 -15.30 4.89
CA GLY A 104 1.58 -15.40 5.59
C GLY A 104 1.66 -14.73 6.95
N TYR A 105 0.71 -13.86 7.31
CA TYR A 105 0.72 -13.17 8.60
C TYR A 105 0.88 -14.13 9.80
N ARG A 106 0.12 -15.25 9.80
CA ARG A 106 0.19 -16.25 10.87
C ARG A 106 1.56 -16.89 10.97
N LEU A 107 2.15 -17.28 9.82
CA LEU A 107 3.51 -17.86 9.78
C LEU A 107 4.53 -16.89 10.37
N VAL A 108 4.53 -15.62 9.94
CA VAL A 108 5.47 -14.61 10.45
C VAL A 108 5.32 -14.41 11.95
N ARG A 109 4.08 -14.32 12.45
CA ARG A 109 3.79 -14.19 13.88
C ARG A 109 4.29 -15.39 14.68
N GLU A 110 4.01 -16.60 14.22
CA GLU A 110 4.42 -17.85 14.86
C GLU A 110 5.94 -18.03 14.81
N ALA A 111 6.61 -17.72 13.68
CA ALA A 111 8.05 -17.76 13.54
C ALA A 111 8.76 -16.81 14.52
N ARG A 112 8.29 -15.57 14.64
CA ARG A 112 8.81 -14.61 15.61
C ARG A 112 8.61 -15.08 17.06
N ALA A 113 7.44 -15.62 17.38
CA ALA A 113 7.16 -16.19 18.70
C ALA A 113 8.07 -17.40 19.03
N ALA A 114 8.47 -18.13 18.01
CA ALA A 114 9.38 -19.27 18.12
C ALA A 114 10.89 -18.89 18.12
N GLY A 115 11.21 -17.58 18.13
CA GLY A 115 12.58 -17.06 18.14
C GLY A 115 13.30 -17.16 16.79
N VAL A 116 12.58 -17.45 15.69
CA VAL A 116 13.17 -17.49 14.34
C VAL A 116 13.36 -16.05 13.83
N THR A 117 14.55 -15.78 13.30
CA THR A 117 14.86 -14.51 12.64
C THR A 117 14.00 -14.36 11.39
N VAL A 118 13.28 -13.24 11.27
CA VAL A 118 12.47 -12.92 10.09
C VAL A 118 13.09 -11.73 9.38
N THR A 119 13.44 -11.92 8.11
CA THR A 119 14.12 -10.92 7.27
C THR A 119 13.27 -10.59 6.06
N SER A 120 13.15 -9.30 5.70
CA SER A 120 12.50 -8.87 4.47
C SER A 120 13.51 -8.74 3.33
N ILE A 121 13.17 -9.29 2.17
CA ILE A 121 13.86 -9.07 0.90
C ILE A 121 12.96 -8.17 0.05
N PRO A 122 13.19 -6.85 0.04
CA PRO A 122 12.32 -5.89 -0.64
C PRO A 122 12.31 -6.10 -2.15
N GLY A 123 11.23 -5.68 -2.76
CA GLY A 123 11.04 -5.75 -4.21
C GLY A 123 9.71 -5.11 -4.61
N ALA A 124 9.12 -5.60 -5.70
CA ALA A 124 7.91 -5.04 -6.27
C ALA A 124 6.72 -5.08 -5.31
N CYS A 125 5.97 -3.98 -5.28
CA CYS A 125 4.71 -3.83 -4.56
C CYS A 125 3.76 -2.95 -5.38
N ALA A 126 2.65 -3.51 -5.84
CA ALA A 126 1.73 -2.80 -6.72
C ALA A 126 1.16 -1.52 -6.09
N ALA A 127 0.84 -1.55 -4.79
CA ALA A 127 0.31 -0.39 -4.06
C ALA A 127 1.30 0.79 -4.06
N VAL A 128 2.58 0.53 -3.77
CA VAL A 128 3.62 1.57 -3.74
C VAL A 128 3.99 2.02 -5.15
N SER A 129 4.05 1.10 -6.12
CA SER A 129 4.32 1.43 -7.53
C SER A 129 3.22 2.33 -8.10
N ALA A 130 1.95 2.03 -7.82
CA ALA A 130 0.82 2.87 -8.22
C ALA A 130 0.89 4.26 -7.58
N LEU A 131 1.15 4.33 -6.26
CA LEU A 131 1.25 5.59 -5.53
C LEU A 131 2.35 6.50 -6.12
N ALA A 132 3.48 5.91 -6.54
CA ALA A 132 4.60 6.65 -7.11
C ALA A 132 4.29 7.34 -8.45
N ILE A 133 3.31 6.82 -9.21
CA ILE A 133 2.96 7.35 -10.55
C ILE A 133 1.57 8.01 -10.61
N ALA A 134 0.79 7.94 -9.53
CA ALA A 134 -0.58 8.44 -9.49
C ALA A 134 -0.69 9.97 -9.52
N GLY A 135 0.37 10.70 -9.15
CA GLY A 135 0.32 12.17 -9.02
C GLY A 135 -0.51 12.68 -7.84
N LEU A 136 -0.95 11.78 -6.94
CA LEU A 136 -1.66 12.13 -5.72
C LEU A 136 -0.68 12.37 -4.55
N PRO A 137 -1.07 13.12 -3.49
CA PRO A 137 -0.24 13.27 -2.30
C PRO A 137 0.22 11.93 -1.74
N SER A 138 1.52 11.76 -1.50
CA SER A 138 2.13 10.47 -1.12
C SER A 138 2.82 10.48 0.24
N ASP A 139 2.86 11.64 0.91
CA ASP A 139 3.43 11.80 2.25
C ASP A 139 2.68 10.98 3.32
N ARG A 140 1.38 10.80 3.13
CA ARG A 140 0.52 9.92 3.92
C ARG A 140 -0.36 9.10 3.02
N PHE A 141 -0.36 7.79 3.20
CA PHE A 141 -1.27 6.90 2.50
C PHE A 141 -1.76 5.78 3.41
N LEU A 142 -2.96 5.29 3.13
CA LEU A 142 -3.56 4.15 3.80
C LEU A 142 -3.87 3.06 2.77
N PHE A 143 -3.17 1.94 2.86
CA PHE A 143 -3.51 0.75 2.10
C PHE A 143 -4.65 0.01 2.81
N ALA A 144 -5.78 -0.12 2.15
CA ALA A 144 -7.00 -0.71 2.70
C ALA A 144 -7.41 -2.04 2.04
N GLY A 145 -6.52 -2.63 1.21
CA GLY A 145 -6.77 -3.92 0.55
C GLY A 145 -7.86 -3.83 -0.51
N PHE A 146 -8.68 -4.88 -0.66
CA PHE A 146 -9.77 -4.92 -1.62
C PHE A 146 -11.05 -4.30 -1.07
N LEU A 147 -11.74 -3.52 -1.91
CA LEU A 147 -13.09 -3.07 -1.57
C LEU A 147 -14.07 -4.25 -1.49
N PRO A 148 -15.04 -4.23 -0.55
CA PRO A 148 -16.05 -5.28 -0.44
C PRO A 148 -16.87 -5.45 -1.73
N VAL A 149 -17.23 -6.70 -2.04
CA VAL A 149 -18.03 -7.05 -3.23
C VAL A 149 -19.46 -6.50 -3.12
N LYS A 150 -20.05 -6.61 -1.91
CA LYS A 150 -21.44 -6.18 -1.65
C LYS A 150 -21.52 -4.65 -1.55
N ASP A 151 -22.47 -4.04 -2.26
CA ASP A 151 -22.60 -2.57 -2.36
C ASP A 151 -22.72 -1.91 -0.99
N LYS A 152 -23.55 -2.45 -0.09
CA LYS A 152 -23.70 -1.93 1.27
C LYS A 152 -22.39 -1.94 2.06
N ALA A 153 -21.69 -3.08 2.09
CA ALA A 153 -20.43 -3.19 2.82
C ALA A 153 -19.32 -2.31 2.21
N ARG A 154 -19.33 -2.11 0.87
CA ARG A 154 -18.42 -1.18 0.20
C ARG A 154 -18.70 0.26 0.59
N GLY A 155 -19.96 0.68 0.64
CA GLY A 155 -20.37 2.00 1.11
C GLY A 155 -19.95 2.23 2.57
N GLU A 156 -20.28 1.30 3.47
CA GLU A 156 -19.89 1.36 4.90
C GLU A 156 -18.38 1.49 5.09
N MET A 157 -17.59 0.72 4.32
CA MET A 157 -16.12 0.82 4.38
C MET A 157 -15.63 2.20 3.90
N LEU A 158 -16.15 2.70 2.78
CA LEU A 158 -15.78 4.02 2.27
C LEU A 158 -16.19 5.13 3.26
N GLU A 159 -17.41 5.11 3.80
CA GLU A 159 -17.88 6.07 4.82
C GLU A 159 -16.96 6.09 6.04
N GLY A 160 -16.52 4.90 6.51
CA GLY A 160 -15.57 4.77 7.61
C GLY A 160 -14.20 5.39 7.32
N LEU A 161 -13.84 5.56 6.05
CA LEU A 161 -12.57 6.14 5.60
C LEU A 161 -12.69 7.63 5.25
N ALA A 162 -13.90 8.23 5.32
CA ALA A 162 -14.14 9.58 4.84
C ALA A 162 -13.25 10.65 5.49
N GLY A 163 -13.00 10.52 6.79
CA GLY A 163 -12.18 11.46 7.57
C GLY A 163 -10.66 11.21 7.53
N VAL A 164 -10.19 10.22 6.80
CA VAL A 164 -8.75 9.89 6.74
C VAL A 164 -8.02 10.91 5.87
N ALA A 165 -7.18 11.74 6.49
CA ALA A 165 -6.34 12.74 5.82
C ALA A 165 -5.08 12.08 5.18
N ALA A 166 -5.32 11.19 4.23
CA ALA A 166 -4.28 10.44 3.51
C ALA A 166 -4.81 9.97 2.15
N THR A 167 -3.93 9.66 1.22
CA THR A 167 -4.29 8.96 -0.01
C THR A 167 -4.67 7.52 0.32
N LEU A 168 -5.90 7.14 -0.04
CA LEU A 168 -6.41 5.78 0.15
C LEU A 168 -5.99 4.92 -1.05
N VAL A 169 -5.46 3.73 -0.78
CA VAL A 169 -4.99 2.81 -1.81
C VAL A 169 -5.74 1.48 -1.68
N PHE A 170 -6.39 1.06 -2.75
CA PHE A 170 -7.15 -0.19 -2.82
C PHE A 170 -6.64 -1.07 -3.96
N TYR A 171 -6.67 -2.38 -3.76
CA TYR A 171 -6.65 -3.31 -4.88
C TYR A 171 -8.06 -3.50 -5.44
N GLU A 172 -8.17 -3.61 -6.75
CA GLU A 172 -9.45 -3.80 -7.41
C GLU A 172 -9.31 -4.71 -8.63
N THR A 173 -10.42 -5.27 -9.07
CA THR A 173 -10.49 -6.11 -10.26
C THR A 173 -11.22 -5.39 -11.39
N ALA A 174 -10.82 -5.68 -12.62
CA ALA A 174 -11.40 -5.05 -13.81
C ALA A 174 -12.95 -5.10 -13.86
N PRO A 175 -13.60 -6.25 -13.58
CA PRO A 175 -15.08 -6.32 -13.60
C PRO A 175 -15.79 -5.48 -12.54
N ARG A 176 -15.08 -5.08 -11.47
CA ARG A 176 -15.66 -4.37 -10.33
C ARG A 176 -15.35 -2.88 -10.33
N LEU A 177 -14.34 -2.45 -11.12
CA LEU A 177 -13.82 -1.08 -11.11
C LEU A 177 -14.92 -0.01 -11.26
N VAL A 178 -15.78 -0.14 -12.28
CA VAL A 178 -16.83 0.86 -12.56
C VAL A 178 -17.79 1.01 -11.37
N LYS A 179 -18.17 -0.10 -10.71
CA LYS A 179 -19.03 -0.06 -9.52
C LYS A 179 -18.34 0.61 -8.34
N SER A 180 -17.05 0.36 -8.16
CA SER A 180 -16.25 0.98 -7.11
C SER A 180 -16.10 2.49 -7.35
N LEU A 181 -15.84 2.91 -8.60
CA LEU A 181 -15.79 4.32 -8.97
C LEU A 181 -17.13 5.04 -8.76
N HIS A 182 -18.27 4.41 -9.09
CA HIS A 182 -19.59 4.99 -8.81
C HIS A 182 -19.86 5.17 -7.30
N ALA A 183 -19.45 4.20 -6.48
CA ALA A 183 -19.58 4.31 -5.03
C ALA A 183 -18.74 5.48 -4.48
N ILE A 184 -17.50 5.64 -4.98
CA ILE A 184 -16.62 6.76 -4.62
C ILE A 184 -17.21 8.09 -5.09
N ALA A 185 -17.71 8.18 -6.33
CA ALA A 185 -18.32 9.38 -6.87
C ALA A 185 -19.54 9.84 -6.08
N GLY A 186 -20.35 8.90 -5.56
CA GLY A 186 -21.52 9.21 -4.74
C GLY A 186 -21.19 9.76 -3.37
N LEU A 187 -20.07 9.34 -2.78
CA LEU A 187 -19.65 9.78 -1.44
C LEU A 187 -18.66 10.95 -1.48
N TRP A 188 -17.77 10.98 -2.46
CA TRP A 188 -16.67 11.94 -2.56
C TRP A 188 -16.50 12.47 -3.98
N PRO A 189 -17.48 13.23 -4.51
CA PRO A 189 -17.49 13.69 -5.90
C PRO A 189 -16.28 14.54 -6.28
N GLU A 190 -15.72 15.29 -5.32
CA GLU A 190 -14.63 16.23 -5.56
C GLU A 190 -13.22 15.65 -5.30
N ARG A 191 -13.13 14.43 -4.73
CA ARG A 191 -11.81 13.83 -4.51
C ARG A 191 -11.20 13.39 -5.83
N GLU A 192 -9.93 13.72 -5.98
CA GLU A 192 -9.13 13.22 -7.11
C GLU A 192 -8.90 11.71 -6.96
N VAL A 193 -9.03 10.99 -8.05
CA VAL A 193 -8.89 9.53 -8.10
C VAL A 193 -7.91 9.15 -9.18
N ALA A 194 -7.06 8.16 -8.92
CA ALA A 194 -6.20 7.55 -9.91
C ALA A 194 -6.51 6.06 -10.05
N VAL A 195 -6.47 5.56 -11.28
CA VAL A 195 -6.58 4.15 -11.63
C VAL A 195 -5.30 3.74 -12.32
N ALA A 196 -4.46 2.97 -11.62
CA ALA A 196 -3.26 2.37 -12.17
C ALA A 196 -3.56 0.89 -12.50
N ARG A 197 -3.31 0.47 -13.73
CA ARG A 197 -3.57 -0.90 -14.17
C ARG A 197 -2.40 -1.50 -14.92
N GLU A 198 -2.31 -2.85 -14.88
CA GLU A 198 -1.28 -3.61 -15.58
C GLU A 198 0.13 -3.07 -15.36
N LEU A 199 0.43 -2.63 -14.12
CA LEU A 199 1.72 -2.10 -13.73
C LEU A 199 2.86 -3.04 -14.13
N THR A 200 3.94 -2.47 -14.63
CA THR A 200 5.14 -3.15 -15.14
C THR A 200 4.93 -4.00 -16.40
N LYS A 201 3.71 -4.09 -16.94
CA LYS A 201 3.36 -4.88 -18.10
C LYS A 201 3.26 -4.02 -19.38
N LEU A 202 3.10 -4.66 -20.53
CA LEU A 202 3.01 -3.98 -21.85
C LEU A 202 1.88 -2.94 -21.93
N HIS A 203 0.80 -3.14 -21.19
CA HIS A 203 -0.38 -2.28 -21.22
C HIS A 203 -0.53 -1.49 -19.91
N GLU A 204 0.60 -1.13 -19.29
CA GLU A 204 0.62 -0.25 -18.11
C GLU A 204 -0.07 1.07 -18.44
N GLU A 205 -0.96 1.48 -17.55
CA GLU A 205 -1.68 2.74 -17.66
C GLU A 205 -1.96 3.29 -16.27
N CYS A 206 -1.82 4.61 -16.12
CA CYS A 206 -2.31 5.35 -14.96
C CYS A 206 -3.15 6.52 -15.43
N ARG A 207 -4.43 6.59 -15.02
CA ARG A 207 -5.35 7.68 -15.31
C ARG A 207 -5.79 8.36 -14.05
N THR A 208 -5.79 9.68 -14.05
CA THR A 208 -6.21 10.52 -12.93
C THR A 208 -7.41 11.38 -13.34
N GLY A 209 -8.31 11.65 -12.40
CA GLY A 209 -9.49 12.49 -12.62
C GLY A 209 -10.52 12.32 -11.51
N THR A 210 -11.75 12.84 -11.74
CA THR A 210 -12.86 12.58 -10.83
C THR A 210 -13.34 11.13 -10.93
N ALA A 211 -13.84 10.57 -9.82
CA ALA A 211 -14.39 9.21 -9.83
C ALA A 211 -15.49 9.03 -10.89
N ALA A 212 -16.37 10.03 -11.07
CA ALA A 212 -17.43 10.01 -12.09
C ALA A 212 -16.87 10.00 -13.52
N GLY A 213 -15.85 10.82 -13.81
CA GLY A 213 -15.21 10.88 -15.12
C GLY A 213 -14.51 9.57 -15.46
N LEU A 214 -13.78 8.97 -14.49
CA LEU A 214 -13.13 7.67 -14.66
C LEU A 214 -14.17 6.54 -14.81
N ALA A 215 -15.28 6.58 -14.09
CA ALA A 215 -16.38 5.61 -14.24
C ALA A 215 -16.95 5.64 -15.67
N ALA A 216 -17.22 6.82 -16.21
CA ALA A 216 -17.71 6.98 -17.59
C ALA A 216 -16.68 6.47 -18.61
N HIS A 217 -15.40 6.80 -18.42
CA HIS A 217 -14.33 6.30 -19.30
C HIS A 217 -14.26 4.77 -19.32
N TYR A 218 -14.21 4.12 -18.15
CA TYR A 218 -14.07 2.67 -18.05
C TYR A 218 -15.37 1.90 -18.34
N ALA A 219 -16.52 2.56 -18.30
CA ALA A 219 -17.78 2.00 -18.84
C ALA A 219 -17.74 1.91 -20.38
N ALA A 220 -17.18 2.95 -21.04
CA ALA A 220 -17.01 2.96 -22.50
C ALA A 220 -15.82 2.11 -22.98
N HIS A 221 -14.78 1.98 -22.15
CA HIS A 221 -13.54 1.26 -22.45
C HIS A 221 -13.23 0.26 -21.32
N PRO A 222 -13.91 -0.91 -21.29
CA PRO A 222 -13.76 -1.87 -20.20
C PRO A 222 -12.31 -2.27 -19.96
N PRO A 223 -11.79 -2.11 -18.75
CA PRO A 223 -10.40 -2.43 -18.45
C PRO A 223 -10.18 -3.94 -18.40
N ARG A 224 -8.92 -4.34 -18.49
CA ARG A 224 -8.46 -5.71 -18.27
C ARG A 224 -7.30 -5.71 -17.28
N GLY A 225 -7.09 -6.86 -16.66
CA GLY A 225 -5.94 -7.08 -15.78
C GLY A 225 -6.16 -6.61 -14.36
N GLU A 226 -5.04 -6.42 -13.65
CA GLU A 226 -4.98 -6.05 -12.25
C GLU A 226 -4.97 -4.53 -12.09
N ILE A 227 -5.63 -4.05 -11.04
CA ILE A 227 -5.88 -2.63 -10.86
C ILE A 227 -5.52 -2.22 -9.42
N VAL A 228 -4.84 -1.10 -9.31
CA VAL A 228 -4.73 -0.33 -8.06
C VAL A 228 -5.56 0.94 -8.23
N LEU A 229 -6.52 1.12 -7.33
CA LEU A 229 -7.39 2.28 -7.27
C LEU A 229 -6.93 3.17 -6.11
N LEU A 230 -6.63 4.44 -6.42
CA LEU A 230 -6.19 5.40 -5.42
C LEU A 230 -7.19 6.55 -5.34
N VAL A 231 -7.43 7.03 -4.12
CA VAL A 231 -8.32 8.17 -3.86
C VAL A 231 -7.54 9.17 -3.03
N GLY A 232 -7.40 10.39 -3.52
CA GLY A 232 -6.74 11.49 -2.83
C GLY A 232 -7.36 11.78 -1.46
N PRO A 233 -6.67 12.51 -0.58
CA PRO A 233 -7.21 12.92 0.71
C PRO A 233 -8.44 13.81 0.51
N PRO A 234 -9.30 13.98 1.53
CA PRO A 234 -10.31 15.03 1.49
C PRO A 234 -9.62 16.37 1.26
N ALA A 235 -10.29 17.29 0.57
CA ALA A 235 -9.84 18.67 0.53
C ALA A 235 -9.57 19.12 1.98
N GLU A 236 -8.43 19.75 2.22
CA GLU A 236 -8.24 20.43 3.50
C GLU A 236 -9.49 21.30 3.68
N ALA A 237 -10.27 21.00 4.73
CA ALA A 237 -11.31 21.94 5.12
C ALA A 237 -10.58 23.24 5.39
N GLU A 238 -10.76 24.25 4.52
CA GLU A 238 -10.42 25.60 4.90
C GLU A 238 -11.09 25.79 6.26
N ALA A 239 -10.29 25.88 7.33
CA ALA A 239 -10.83 26.15 8.65
C ALA A 239 -11.65 27.44 8.45
N PRO A 240 -12.98 27.42 8.72
CA PRO A 240 -13.79 28.57 8.40
C PRO A 240 -13.16 29.78 9.10
N VAL A 241 -12.82 30.81 8.35
CA VAL A 241 -12.15 32.02 8.86
C VAL A 241 -12.96 32.59 10.05
N GLN A 242 -14.28 32.39 10.04
CA GLN A 242 -15.17 32.73 11.13
C GLN A 242 -14.89 31.95 12.43
N ASP A 243 -14.54 30.68 12.35
CA ASP A 243 -14.24 29.87 13.53
C ASP A 243 -12.88 30.25 14.14
N THR A 244 -11.91 30.54 13.30
CA THR A 244 -10.58 31.04 13.71
C THR A 244 -10.66 32.40 14.39
N ASP A 245 -11.43 33.33 13.86
CA ASP A 245 -11.64 34.65 14.45
C ASP A 245 -12.39 34.56 15.80
N THR A 246 -13.37 33.67 15.89
CA THR A 246 -14.11 33.40 17.13
C THR A 246 -13.17 32.82 18.20
N LEU A 247 -12.36 31.85 17.83
CA LEU A 247 -11.34 31.26 18.73
C LEU A 247 -10.30 32.31 19.15
N LEU A 248 -9.82 33.14 18.23
CA LEU A 248 -8.89 34.22 18.53
C LEU A 248 -9.51 35.27 19.46
N ARG A 249 -10.75 35.71 19.24
CA ARG A 249 -11.45 36.65 20.12
C ARG A 249 -11.62 36.08 21.53
N ALA A 250 -12.02 34.81 21.64
CA ALA A 250 -12.11 34.15 22.95
C ALA A 250 -10.75 34.09 23.66
N ALA A 251 -9.70 33.70 22.94
CA ALA A 251 -8.35 33.64 23.51
C ALA A 251 -7.77 35.05 23.85
N LEU A 252 -8.14 36.08 23.07
CA LEU A 252 -7.74 37.48 23.33
C LEU A 252 -8.44 38.08 24.55
N ALA A 253 -9.61 37.58 24.95
CA ALA A 253 -10.29 37.98 26.18
C ALA A 253 -9.51 37.54 27.44
N GLU A 254 -8.73 36.47 27.34
CA GLU A 254 -7.98 35.90 28.48
C GLU A 254 -6.46 36.10 28.39
N ALA A 255 -5.94 36.46 27.20
CA ALA A 255 -4.50 36.53 27.02
C ALA A 255 -4.10 37.59 25.95
N GLY A 256 -2.84 38.03 25.99
CA GLY A 256 -2.30 38.91 24.95
C GLY A 256 -2.12 38.20 23.59
N PRO A 257 -2.00 38.99 22.46
CA PRO A 257 -2.01 38.45 21.08
C PRO A 257 -1.06 37.30 20.82
N GLY A 258 0.16 37.36 21.36
CA GLY A 258 1.17 36.31 21.17
C GLY A 258 0.81 34.97 21.83
N LYS A 259 0.14 35.02 23.00
CA LYS A 259 -0.31 33.81 23.74
C LYS A 259 -1.60 33.28 23.13
N ALA A 260 -2.52 34.16 22.72
CA ALA A 260 -3.75 33.80 22.03
C ALA A 260 -3.45 33.10 20.68
N ALA A 261 -2.55 33.66 19.87
CA ALA A 261 -2.11 33.03 18.62
C ALA A 261 -1.47 31.65 18.84
N GLY A 262 -0.67 31.49 19.90
CA GLY A 262 -0.06 30.21 20.25
C GLY A 262 -1.08 29.14 20.67
N LEU A 263 -2.11 29.52 21.42
CA LEU A 263 -3.20 28.62 21.82
C LEU A 263 -4.02 28.17 20.62
N VAL A 264 -4.40 29.12 19.75
CA VAL A 264 -5.22 28.82 18.57
C VAL A 264 -4.40 28.02 17.54
N ALA A 265 -3.10 28.33 17.34
CA ALA A 265 -2.21 27.53 16.50
C ALA A 265 -2.16 26.05 16.91
N LYS A 266 -2.05 25.81 18.23
CA LYS A 266 -2.04 24.44 18.76
C LYS A 266 -3.37 23.72 18.56
N ALA A 267 -4.49 24.44 18.61
CA ALA A 267 -5.84 23.89 18.43
C ALA A 267 -6.23 23.66 16.98
N THR A 268 -5.76 24.53 16.04
CA THR A 268 -6.20 24.55 14.64
C THR A 268 -5.15 24.03 13.66
N GLY A 269 -3.87 23.94 14.06
CA GLY A 269 -2.76 23.61 13.14
C GLY A 269 -2.33 24.74 12.22
N ILE A 270 -2.99 25.92 12.30
CA ILE A 270 -2.65 27.09 11.46
C ILE A 270 -1.34 27.71 11.95
N ASP A 271 -0.53 28.24 11.01
CA ASP A 271 0.74 28.87 11.33
C ASP A 271 0.56 30.01 12.35
N ARG A 272 1.41 29.99 13.38
CA ARG A 272 1.35 30.93 14.50
C ARG A 272 1.56 32.39 14.06
N ALA A 273 2.38 32.64 13.02
CA ALA A 273 2.65 33.98 12.55
C ALA A 273 1.43 34.59 11.86
N VAL A 274 0.68 33.79 11.09
CA VAL A 274 -0.59 34.16 10.47
C VAL A 274 -1.63 34.52 11.53
N LEU A 275 -1.76 33.67 12.55
CA LEU A 275 -2.69 33.89 13.66
C LEU A 275 -2.30 35.08 14.52
N TYR A 276 -1.02 35.36 14.68
CA TYR A 276 -0.54 36.52 15.41
C TYR A 276 -0.88 37.84 14.68
N ALA A 277 -0.65 37.89 13.36
CA ALA A 277 -1.04 39.05 12.55
C ALA A 277 -2.56 39.30 12.65
N ARG A 278 -3.37 38.24 12.54
CA ARG A 278 -4.83 38.35 12.64
C ARG A 278 -5.28 38.75 14.07
N ALA A 279 -4.61 38.26 15.10
CA ALA A 279 -4.92 38.64 16.50
C ALA A 279 -4.63 40.12 16.77
N LEU A 280 -3.63 40.74 16.13
CA LEU A 280 -3.35 42.17 16.21
C LEU A 280 -4.46 42.99 15.54
N GLU A 281 -4.93 42.59 14.36
CA GLU A 281 -6.05 43.22 13.67
C GLU A 281 -7.32 43.21 14.53
N LEU A 282 -7.67 42.03 15.09
CA LEU A 282 -8.85 41.86 15.93
C LEU A 282 -8.80 42.61 17.27
N LYS A 283 -7.59 42.95 17.75
CA LYS A 283 -7.41 43.74 18.98
C LYS A 283 -7.40 45.23 18.72
N GLY A 284 -7.10 45.67 17.51
CA GLY A 284 -7.10 47.06 17.11
C GLY A 284 -8.42 47.57 16.52
N ALA A 285 -9.37 46.68 16.29
CA ALA A 285 -10.75 46.98 15.87
C ALA A 285 -11.67 46.98 17.12
#